data_3a5f42201937138cd0c9e25000780b7f
#
_entry.id   3a5f42201937138cd0c9e25000780b7f
#
_cell.length_a   1.000
_cell.length_b   1.000
_cell.length_c   1.000
_cell.angle_alpha   90.00
_cell.angle_beta   90.00
_cell.angle_gamma   90.00
#
_symmetry.space_group_name_H-M   'P 1'
#
loop_
_entity.id
_entity.type
_entity.pdbx_description
1 polymer ?
#
loop_
_entity_poly.entity_id
_entity_poly.type
_entity_poly.pdbx_seq_one_letter_code
_entity_poly.pdbx_strand_id
1 'polypeptide(L)'
;MEGILMNEKYLLKLRDDLRLKNFTKNTCDDYYRFTKRFLDFIGKEAMSITYADIRKFIFHLKDHESKKASTINVYTAAIRFFFEYTLGYVWDSKKIPKMKRDRKLPVILTREQVN
;
A
#
# COMPACT_ATOMS: atom_id res chain seq x y z
N MET A 1 2.07 -17.27 -14.11
CA MET A 1 2.56 -16.62 -15.32
C MET A 1 1.54 -15.71 -15.94
N GLU A 2 0.35 -16.24 -16.20
CA GLU A 2 -0.69 -15.42 -16.81
C GLU A 2 -1.10 -14.25 -15.92
N GLY A 3 -1.06 -14.47 -14.61
CA GLY A 3 -1.41 -13.38 -13.70
C GLY A 3 -0.47 -12.20 -13.81
N ILE A 4 0.82 -12.46 -14.01
CA ILE A 4 1.82 -11.42 -14.18
C ILE A 4 1.58 -10.69 -15.50
N LEU A 5 1.37 -11.43 -16.58
CA LEU A 5 1.09 -10.83 -17.87
C LEU A 5 -0.24 -10.07 -17.85
N MET A 6 -1.21 -10.63 -17.16
CA MET A 6 -2.54 -10.03 -17.06
C MET A 6 -2.49 -8.66 -16.42
N ASN A 7 -1.60 -8.48 -15.44
CA ASN A 7 -1.54 -7.23 -14.69
C ASN A 7 -0.48 -6.26 -15.19
N GLU A 8 0.31 -6.66 -16.16
CA GLU A 8 1.42 -5.82 -16.62
C GLU A 8 0.92 -4.49 -17.18
N LYS A 9 -0.16 -4.50 -17.92
CA LYS A 9 -0.70 -3.25 -18.48
C LYS A 9 -1.13 -2.29 -17.38
N TYR A 10 -1.64 -2.82 -16.28
CA TYR A 10 -2.04 -1.97 -15.15
C TYR A 10 -0.82 -1.38 -14.45
N LEU A 11 0.25 -2.16 -14.35
CA LEU A 11 1.47 -1.66 -13.73
C LEU A 11 2.14 -0.59 -14.59
N LEU A 12 2.09 -0.75 -15.90
CA LEU A 12 2.63 0.28 -16.79
C LEU A 12 1.82 1.57 -16.68
N LYS A 13 0.50 1.44 -16.59
CA LYS A 13 -0.35 2.60 -16.38
C LYS A 13 -0.06 3.27 -15.06
N LEU A 14 0.20 2.48 -14.02
CA LEU A 14 0.57 3.01 -12.71
C LEU A 14 1.82 3.88 -12.81
N ARG A 15 2.83 3.40 -13.52
CA ARG A 15 4.06 4.19 -13.69
C ARG A 15 3.77 5.53 -14.33
N ASP A 16 2.95 5.52 -15.38
CA ASP A 16 2.59 6.77 -16.04
C ASP A 16 1.81 7.69 -15.11
N ASP A 17 0.87 7.14 -14.35
CA ASP A 17 0.07 7.92 -13.41
C ASP A 17 0.94 8.56 -12.34
N LEU A 18 1.93 7.81 -11.84
CA LEU A 18 2.86 8.34 -10.84
C LEU A 18 3.68 9.49 -11.40
N ARG A 19 4.12 9.35 -12.65
CA ARG A 19 4.89 10.42 -13.31
C ARG A 19 4.03 11.65 -13.54
N LEU A 20 2.78 11.45 -13.90
CA LEU A 20 1.85 12.57 -14.10
C LEU A 20 1.61 13.33 -12.81
N LYS A 21 1.65 12.65 -11.67
CA LYS A 21 1.50 13.30 -10.37
C LYS A 21 2.81 13.94 -9.91
N ASN A 22 3.85 13.82 -10.72
CA ASN A 22 5.15 14.43 -10.43
C ASN A 22 5.82 13.92 -9.17
N PHE A 23 5.61 12.64 -8.87
CA PHE A 23 6.33 12.00 -7.78
C PHE A 23 7.80 11.83 -8.16
N THR A 24 8.67 11.81 -7.14
CA THR A 24 10.09 11.59 -7.39
C THR A 24 10.31 10.21 -7.98
N LYS A 25 11.48 10.03 -8.59
CA LYS A 25 11.82 8.73 -9.17
C LYS A 25 11.79 7.63 -8.10
N ASN A 26 12.35 7.93 -6.92
CA ASN A 26 12.36 6.95 -5.84
C ASN A 26 10.95 6.54 -5.42
N THR A 27 10.06 7.50 -5.30
CA THR A 27 8.68 7.21 -4.95
C THR A 27 7.98 6.39 -6.03
N CYS A 28 8.22 6.75 -7.30
CA CYS A 28 7.65 5.99 -8.40
C CYS A 28 8.11 4.54 -8.37
N ASP A 29 9.42 4.33 -8.16
CA ASP A 29 9.97 2.99 -8.12
C ASP A 29 9.41 2.19 -6.94
N ASP A 30 9.29 2.83 -5.77
CA ASP A 30 8.76 2.17 -4.59
C ASP A 30 7.31 1.78 -4.76
N TYR A 31 6.49 2.71 -5.26
CA TYR A 31 5.07 2.42 -5.45
C TYR A 31 4.86 1.33 -6.49
N TYR A 32 5.63 1.36 -7.55
CA TYR A 32 5.56 0.32 -8.59
C TYR A 32 5.91 -1.04 -7.98
N ARG A 33 7.02 -1.11 -7.26
CA ARG A 33 7.50 -2.36 -6.68
C ARG A 33 6.52 -2.90 -5.65
N PHE A 34 6.00 -2.02 -4.79
CA PHE A 34 5.07 -2.44 -3.75
C PHE A 34 3.76 -2.94 -4.34
N THR A 35 3.25 -2.24 -5.33
CA THR A 35 2.01 -2.66 -5.99
C THR A 35 2.20 -3.98 -6.72
N LYS A 36 3.33 -4.13 -7.41
CA LYS A 36 3.63 -5.38 -8.10
C LYS A 36 3.67 -6.54 -7.11
N ARG A 37 4.31 -6.33 -5.97
CA ARG A 37 4.39 -7.34 -4.94
C ARG A 37 3.02 -7.73 -4.43
N PHE A 38 2.15 -6.75 -4.24
CA PHE A 38 0.78 -7.00 -3.82
C PHE A 38 0.04 -7.84 -4.86
N LEU A 39 0.15 -7.48 -6.13
CA LEU A 39 -0.54 -8.20 -7.18
C LEU A 39 -0.03 -9.64 -7.29
N ASP A 40 1.28 -9.83 -7.15
CA ASP A 40 1.85 -11.17 -7.18
C ASP A 40 1.36 -12.01 -5.99
N PHE A 41 1.22 -11.39 -4.83
CA PHE A 41 0.75 -12.09 -3.65
C PHE A 41 -0.70 -12.56 -3.82
N ILE A 42 -1.55 -11.67 -4.35
CA ILE A 42 -2.96 -11.98 -4.50
C ILE A 42 -3.20 -12.96 -5.65
N GLY A 43 -2.44 -12.85 -6.73
CA GLY A 43 -2.56 -13.73 -7.87
C GLY A 43 -3.84 -13.56 -8.66
N LYS A 44 -4.42 -12.37 -8.63
CA LYS A 44 -5.65 -12.06 -9.35
C LYS A 44 -5.42 -10.93 -10.32
N GLU A 45 -6.34 -10.81 -11.28
CA GLU A 45 -6.36 -9.64 -12.14
C GLU A 45 -6.67 -8.40 -11.29
N ALA A 46 -6.04 -7.28 -11.65
CA ALA A 46 -6.15 -6.06 -10.86
C ALA A 46 -7.60 -5.61 -10.66
N MET A 47 -8.42 -5.75 -11.69
CA MET A 47 -9.81 -5.31 -11.61
C MET A 47 -10.68 -6.21 -10.75
N SER A 48 -10.16 -7.36 -10.32
CA SER A 48 -10.88 -8.30 -9.46
C SER A 48 -10.52 -8.19 -8.00
N ILE A 49 -9.66 -7.23 -7.64
CA ILE A 49 -9.17 -7.07 -6.27
C ILE A 49 -10.28 -6.52 -5.39
N THR A 50 -10.36 -7.05 -4.18
CA THR A 50 -11.33 -6.58 -3.19
C THR A 50 -10.60 -6.05 -1.96
N TYR A 51 -11.35 -5.37 -1.09
CA TYR A 51 -10.76 -4.92 0.17
C TYR A 51 -10.29 -6.09 1.03
N ALA A 52 -10.97 -7.22 0.94
CA ALA A 52 -10.54 -8.42 1.67
C ALA A 52 -9.14 -8.85 1.22
N ASP A 53 -8.89 -8.78 -0.08
CA ASP A 53 -7.56 -9.12 -0.61
C ASP A 53 -6.49 -8.17 -0.08
N ILE A 54 -6.81 -6.88 -0.02
CA ILE A 54 -5.87 -5.88 0.49
C ILE A 54 -5.58 -6.16 1.96
N ARG A 55 -6.61 -6.43 2.75
CA ARG A 55 -6.41 -6.72 4.17
C ARG A 55 -5.57 -7.97 4.37
N LYS A 56 -5.79 -8.98 3.54
CA LYS A 56 -5.00 -10.21 3.62
C LYS A 56 -3.52 -9.92 3.41
N PHE A 57 -3.19 -9.08 2.45
CA PHE A 57 -1.80 -8.71 2.20
C PHE A 57 -1.23 -7.91 3.37
N ILE A 58 -2.00 -6.98 3.91
CA ILE A 58 -1.54 -6.19 5.05
C ILE A 58 -1.24 -7.09 6.25
N PHE A 59 -2.11 -8.05 6.54
CA PHE A 59 -1.87 -8.98 7.63
C PHE A 59 -0.65 -9.85 7.36
N HIS A 60 -0.43 -10.22 6.11
CA HIS A 60 0.78 -10.95 5.75
C HIS A 60 2.03 -10.13 6.06
N LEU A 61 2.03 -8.86 5.70
CA LEU A 61 3.16 -7.98 5.98
C LEU A 61 3.40 -7.86 7.49
N LYS A 62 2.33 -7.75 8.25
CA LYS A 62 2.43 -7.56 9.69
C LYS A 62 2.83 -8.85 10.40
N ASP A 63 2.15 -9.95 10.09
CA ASP A 63 2.27 -11.17 10.89
C ASP A 63 3.37 -12.10 10.41
N HIS A 64 3.60 -12.15 9.10
CA HIS A 64 4.62 -13.05 8.54
C HIS A 64 5.93 -12.37 8.27
N GLU A 65 5.91 -11.10 7.88
CA GLU A 65 7.13 -10.39 7.55
C GLU A 65 7.55 -9.41 8.63
N SER A 66 6.72 -9.24 9.64
CA SER A 66 7.03 -8.39 10.79
C SER A 66 7.40 -6.96 10.38
N LYS A 67 6.74 -6.44 9.35
CA LYS A 67 6.99 -5.08 8.91
C LYS A 67 6.48 -4.09 9.91
N LYS A 68 7.17 -2.95 10.02
CA LYS A 68 6.74 -1.88 10.91
C LYS A 68 5.49 -1.19 10.35
N ALA A 69 4.73 -0.55 11.25
CA ALA A 69 3.52 0.15 10.85
C ALA A 69 3.81 1.20 9.79
N SER A 70 4.93 1.92 9.92
CA SER A 70 5.28 2.94 8.93
C SER A 70 5.50 2.33 7.54
N THR A 71 6.15 1.17 7.48
CA THR A 71 6.38 0.48 6.21
C THR A 71 5.07 -0.01 5.63
N ILE A 72 4.21 -0.60 6.47
CA ILE A 72 2.91 -1.07 6.02
C ILE A 72 2.08 0.08 5.46
N ASN A 73 2.15 1.24 6.10
CA ASN A 73 1.43 2.42 5.62
C ASN A 73 1.91 2.87 4.24
N VAL A 74 3.20 2.72 3.94
CA VAL A 74 3.70 3.03 2.61
C VAL A 74 3.14 2.05 1.58
N TYR A 75 3.12 0.76 1.90
CA TYR A 75 2.47 -0.22 1.03
C TYR A 75 1.01 0.13 0.79
N THR A 76 0.30 0.49 1.87
CA THR A 76 -1.11 0.84 1.76
C THR A 76 -1.30 2.07 0.88
N ALA A 77 -0.42 3.06 1.01
CA ALA A 77 -0.49 4.26 0.19
C ALA A 77 -0.28 3.93 -1.29
N ALA A 78 0.66 3.04 -1.58
CA ALA A 78 0.91 2.62 -2.94
C ALA A 78 -0.30 1.90 -3.53
N ILE A 79 -0.88 0.99 -2.76
CA ILE A 79 -2.05 0.24 -3.20
C ILE A 79 -3.24 1.17 -3.40
N ARG A 80 -3.41 2.13 -2.49
CA ARG A 80 -4.48 3.12 -2.59
C ARG A 80 -4.34 3.96 -3.86
N PHE A 81 -3.12 4.43 -4.15
CA PHE A 81 -2.89 5.21 -5.35
C PHE A 81 -3.25 4.38 -6.59
N PHE A 82 -2.80 3.14 -6.62
CA PHE A 82 -3.11 2.24 -7.72
C PHE A 82 -4.61 2.06 -7.87
N PHE A 83 -5.29 1.85 -6.76
CA PHE A 83 -6.73 1.61 -6.76
C PHE A 83 -7.50 2.83 -7.25
N GLU A 84 -7.14 4.01 -6.77
CA GLU A 84 -7.87 5.24 -7.06
C GLU A 84 -7.53 5.81 -8.44
N TYR A 85 -6.25 5.90 -8.75
CA TYR A 85 -5.82 6.62 -9.94
C TYR A 85 -5.67 5.70 -11.14
N THR A 86 -5.15 4.51 -10.94
CA THR A 86 -4.91 3.61 -12.05
C THR A 86 -6.15 2.81 -12.41
N LEU A 87 -6.83 2.28 -11.41
CA LEU A 87 -8.02 1.47 -11.63
C LEU A 87 -9.31 2.28 -11.63
N GLY A 88 -9.29 3.46 -11.02
CA GLY A 88 -10.47 4.33 -11.01
C GLY A 88 -11.52 3.99 -9.98
N TYR A 89 -11.14 3.28 -8.93
CA TYR A 89 -12.09 2.93 -7.88
C TYR A 89 -12.06 3.96 -6.76
N VAL A 90 -13.15 4.00 -6.00
CA VAL A 90 -13.22 4.84 -4.80
C VAL A 90 -12.59 4.08 -3.64
N TRP A 91 -11.74 4.76 -2.89
CA TRP A 91 -11.08 4.17 -1.73
C TRP A 91 -11.88 4.49 -0.48
N ASP A 92 -12.25 3.45 0.26
CA ASP A 92 -12.95 3.61 1.53
C ASP A 92 -11.96 3.43 2.67
N SER A 93 -11.53 4.53 3.26
CA SER A 93 -10.52 4.46 4.32
C SER A 93 -11.04 3.81 5.60
N LYS A 94 -12.34 3.64 5.73
CA LYS A 94 -12.88 2.90 6.87
C LYS A 94 -12.60 1.41 6.75
N LYS A 95 -12.54 0.91 5.53
CA LYS A 95 -12.28 -0.51 5.30
C LYS A 95 -10.81 -0.86 5.39
N ILE A 96 -9.95 0.07 4.99
CA ILE A 96 -8.50 -0.10 5.07
C ILE A 96 -7.94 1.13 5.77
N PRO A 97 -8.08 1.21 7.10
CA PRO A 97 -7.56 2.37 7.82
C PRO A 97 -6.05 2.35 7.88
N LYS A 98 -5.49 3.53 8.01
CA LYS A 98 -4.06 3.67 8.20
C LYS A 98 -3.66 3.03 9.51
N MET A 99 -2.60 2.26 9.50
CA MET A 99 -2.14 1.60 10.70
C MET A 99 -1.48 2.61 11.62
N LYS A 100 -1.83 2.54 12.91
CA LYS A 100 -1.22 3.43 13.89
C LYS A 100 0.22 3.08 14.07
N ARG A 101 1.06 4.12 14.09
CA ARG A 101 2.47 3.90 14.35
C ARG A 101 2.69 3.53 15.80
N ASP A 102 3.71 2.73 16.00
CA ASP A 102 4.16 2.36 17.33
C ASP A 102 4.87 3.54 17.93
N ARG A 103 4.23 4.28 18.86
CA ARG A 103 4.87 5.39 19.53
C ARG A 103 5.12 5.03 20.95
N LYS A 104 6.22 5.30 21.36
CA LYS A 104 6.42 5.06 22.76
C LYS A 104 6.10 6.29 23.53
N LEU A 105 5.96 6.61 23.58
CA LEU A 105 5.79 7.68 24.09
C LEU A 105 5.59 8.14 25.07
N PRO A 106 5.59 7.99 25.24
CA PRO A 106 5.38 8.41 25.86
C PRO A 106 5.83 9.00 26.53
N VAL A 107 5.90 8.81 26.35
CA VAL A 107 6.26 9.24 26.75
C VAL A 107 6.53 10.04 27.24
N ILE A 108 6.38 10.07 27.27
CA ILE A 108 6.50 10.70 27.62
C ILE A 108 6.53 11.45 28.22
N LEU A 109 6.36 11.57 28.21
CA LEU A 109 6.33 12.19 28.73
C LEU A 109 6.21 12.70 29.49
N THR A 110 6.18 12.70 29.76
CA THR A 110 6.03 13.03 30.51
C THR A 110 6.01 13.74 31.07
N ARG A 111 5.92 13.89 31.43
CA ARG A 111 5.80 14.35 32.04
C ARG A 111 5.62 14.90 32.38
N GLU A 112 5.55 14.87 32.40
CA GLU A 112 5.31 15.11 32.80
C GLU A 112 5.05 15.39 32.77
N GLN A 113 5.16 15.48 32.90
CA GLN A 113 4.78 15.57 33.02
C GLN A 113 4.43 15.86 33.06
N VAL A 114 4.56 16.06 33.33
CA VAL A 114 4.15 16.19 33.54
C VAL A 114 3.85 16.44 33.46
N ASN A 115 3.99 16.63 33.85
CA ASN A 115 3.66 16.72 33.92
C ASN A 115 3.55 16.89 33.86
#